data_c42a30160949022e336cd631eb0ccabc
#
_entry.id   c42a30160949022e336cd631eb0ccabc
#
_cell.length_a   1.000
_cell.length_b   1.000
_cell.length_c   1.000
_cell.angle_alpha   90.00
_cell.angle_beta   90.00
_cell.angle_gamma   90.00
#
_symmetry.space_group_name_H-M   'P 1'
#
loop_
_entity.id
_entity.type
_entity.pdbx_description
1 polymer ?
#
loop_
_entity_poly.entity_id
_entity_poly.type
_entity_poly.pdbx_seq_one_letter_code
_entity_poly.pdbx_strand_id
1 'polypeptide(L)'
;MIIKSEFTIDITASDFISGDIYRANNISELKPIILIIHGFKVHKQWGFFPYICDYFAQYGAIAICCNLSLNGYGTESDTLMYPHKFASNTITRELSDIQKIMDFILNKGEGTIEDWDGRIFILGHSRGGALSILTARDFPIISKVAVWNSIARFDRFSARQKALWREQGYITAEHYKSPDSLCINSTYLDDLELYKDRFSIISALSNTHISLLIIHGEQDITVSKTDAEALASASKHLFGLKIIPSTGHTFGIRHPFSSSTKALEQVLEITRGFFLS
;
A
#
# COMPACT_ATOMS: atom_id res chain seq x y z
N MET A 1 0.75 -13.67 22.47
CA MET A 1 1.88 -12.72 22.27
C MET A 1 2.14 -12.62 20.78
N ILE A 2 2.31 -11.41 20.23
CA ILE A 2 2.69 -11.21 18.83
C ILE A 2 4.21 -11.14 18.74
N ILE A 3 4.75 -11.81 17.74
CA ILE A 3 6.17 -11.77 17.38
C ILE A 3 6.30 -10.88 16.15
N LYS A 4 7.24 -9.94 16.19
CA LYS A 4 7.71 -9.16 15.05
C LYS A 4 9.08 -9.70 14.64
N SER A 5 9.24 -10.00 13.36
CA SER A 5 10.54 -10.29 12.73
C SER A 5 10.74 -9.37 11.53
N GLU A 6 11.99 -9.11 11.19
CA GLU A 6 12.37 -8.21 10.10
C GLU A 6 13.05 -8.99 8.98
N PHE A 7 12.92 -8.49 7.76
CA PHE A 7 13.62 -9.03 6.60
C PHE A 7 14.04 -7.93 5.65
N THR A 8 14.98 -8.26 4.79
CA THR A 8 15.47 -7.37 3.72
C THR A 8 15.55 -8.15 2.42
N ILE A 9 15.17 -7.51 1.32
CA ILE A 9 15.33 -8.04 -0.04
C ILE A 9 16.22 -7.08 -0.80
N ASP A 10 17.41 -7.52 -1.18
CA ASP A 10 18.35 -6.73 -1.96
C ASP A 10 17.84 -6.60 -3.41
N ILE A 11 17.85 -5.39 -3.93
CA ILE A 11 17.45 -5.07 -5.31
C ILE A 11 18.68 -4.70 -6.14
N THR A 12 19.55 -3.86 -5.57
CA THR A 12 20.85 -3.49 -6.12
C THR A 12 21.86 -3.42 -4.96
N ALA A 13 23.11 -3.09 -5.24
CA ALA A 13 24.10 -2.88 -4.19
C ALA A 13 23.73 -1.76 -3.20
N SER A 14 22.84 -0.83 -3.57
CA SER A 14 22.44 0.31 -2.73
C SER A 14 20.95 0.37 -2.41
N ASP A 15 20.12 -0.39 -3.13
CA ASP A 15 18.68 -0.36 -2.98
C ASP A 15 18.17 -1.69 -2.46
N PHE A 16 17.32 -1.62 -1.46
CA PHE A 16 16.71 -2.78 -0.83
C PHE A 16 15.27 -2.47 -0.39
N ILE A 17 14.49 -3.51 -0.25
CA ILE A 17 13.19 -3.49 0.41
C ILE A 17 13.41 -3.92 1.85
N SER A 18 12.85 -3.21 2.82
CA SER A 18 12.85 -3.64 4.22
C SER A 18 11.44 -3.94 4.67
N GLY A 19 11.22 -5.09 5.29
CA GLY A 19 9.90 -5.53 5.71
C GLY A 19 9.84 -6.00 7.16
N ASP A 20 8.63 -5.93 7.71
CA ASP A 20 8.27 -6.44 9.03
C ASP A 20 7.20 -7.52 8.86
N ILE A 21 7.38 -8.65 9.56
CA ILE A 21 6.42 -9.76 9.64
C ILE A 21 5.89 -9.80 11.07
N TYR A 22 4.57 -9.70 11.21
CA TYR A 22 3.86 -9.81 12.49
C TYR A 22 3.02 -11.07 12.50
N ARG A 23 3.14 -11.89 13.54
CA ARG A 23 2.35 -13.12 13.72
C ARG A 23 2.16 -13.48 15.19
N ALA A 24 1.09 -14.19 15.48
CA ALA A 24 0.93 -14.79 16.82
C ALA A 24 1.96 -15.89 17.04
N ASN A 25 2.47 -15.99 18.28
CA ASN A 25 3.47 -17.01 18.69
C ASN A 25 2.87 -18.45 18.71
N ASN A 26 1.71 -18.67 18.11
CA ASN A 26 1.09 -19.99 17.97
C ASN A 26 1.44 -20.53 16.58
N ILE A 27 2.42 -21.44 16.52
CA ILE A 27 2.92 -22.06 15.26
C ILE A 27 2.04 -23.25 14.84
N SER A 28 1.11 -23.70 15.70
CA SER A 28 0.34 -24.94 15.48
C SER A 28 -0.75 -24.83 14.41
N GLU A 29 -1.10 -23.62 13.97
CA GLU A 29 -2.13 -23.40 12.96
C GLU A 29 -1.57 -22.65 11.77
N LEU A 30 -1.88 -23.14 10.57
CA LEU A 30 -1.56 -22.44 9.35
C LEU A 30 -2.44 -21.18 9.20
N LYS A 31 -1.85 -20.10 8.69
CA LYS A 31 -2.45 -18.77 8.66
C LYS A 31 -2.40 -18.13 7.28
N PRO A 32 -3.41 -17.33 6.89
CA PRO A 32 -3.33 -16.53 5.68
C PRO A 32 -2.32 -15.40 5.87
N ILE A 33 -1.74 -14.95 4.76
CA ILE A 33 -0.92 -13.75 4.72
C ILE A 33 -1.79 -12.55 4.34
N ILE A 34 -1.61 -11.44 5.05
CA ILE A 34 -2.11 -10.12 4.67
C ILE A 34 -0.91 -9.23 4.37
N LEU A 35 -0.67 -8.96 3.09
CA LEU A 35 0.33 -8.00 2.65
C LEU A 35 -0.26 -6.59 2.70
N ILE A 36 0.39 -5.68 3.43
CA ILE A 36 -0.06 -4.30 3.64
C ILE A 36 0.83 -3.36 2.82
N ILE A 37 0.23 -2.64 1.86
CA ILE A 37 0.93 -1.72 0.96
C ILE A 37 0.60 -0.29 1.34
N HIS A 38 1.64 0.45 1.74
CA HIS A 38 1.52 1.83 2.17
C HIS A 38 1.29 2.81 1.01
N GLY A 39 0.85 4.03 1.34
CA GLY A 39 0.63 5.11 0.39
C GLY A 39 1.90 5.88 0.02
N PHE A 40 1.71 6.96 -0.73
CA PHE A 40 2.79 7.87 -1.15
C PHE A 40 3.30 8.73 0.01
N LYS A 41 4.59 8.99 0.09
CA LYS A 41 5.28 9.80 1.11
C LYS A 41 5.22 9.24 2.54
N VAL A 42 4.92 7.98 2.69
CA VAL A 42 4.86 7.29 3.99
C VAL A 42 5.72 6.02 3.95
N HIS A 43 5.84 5.35 5.09
CA HIS A 43 6.71 4.19 5.30
C HIS A 43 6.00 3.14 6.18
N LYS A 44 6.59 1.94 6.28
CA LYS A 44 6.02 0.80 7.03
C LYS A 44 5.70 1.08 8.50
N GLN A 45 6.37 2.07 9.11
CA GLN A 45 6.16 2.47 10.51
C GLN A 45 5.30 3.73 10.66
N TRP A 46 4.77 4.27 9.55
CA TRP A 46 3.96 5.48 9.61
C TRP A 46 2.60 5.23 10.26
N GLY A 47 2.27 6.06 11.26
CA GLY A 47 0.93 6.12 11.86
C GLY A 47 0.38 4.75 12.21
N PHE A 48 -0.66 4.34 11.52
CA PHE A 48 -1.42 3.14 11.81
C PHE A 48 -0.82 1.81 11.32
N PHE A 49 0.21 1.80 10.45
CA PHE A 49 0.66 0.55 9.83
C PHE A 49 1.15 -0.52 10.82
N PRO A 50 1.99 -0.21 11.82
CA PRO A 50 2.37 -1.19 12.84
C PRO A 50 1.16 -1.71 13.62
N TYR A 51 0.21 -0.82 13.95
CA TYR A 51 -1.02 -1.17 14.67
C TYR A 51 -1.91 -2.10 13.85
N ILE A 52 -2.05 -1.86 12.54
CA ILE A 52 -2.79 -2.73 11.60
C ILE A 52 -2.14 -4.11 11.55
N CYS A 53 -0.81 -4.19 11.44
CA CYS A 53 -0.07 -5.45 11.41
C CYS A 53 -0.30 -6.24 12.69
N ASP A 54 -0.16 -5.59 13.84
CA ASP A 54 -0.40 -6.21 15.15
C ASP A 54 -1.85 -6.70 15.29
N TYR A 55 -2.82 -5.88 14.88
CA TYR A 55 -4.23 -6.23 14.88
C TYR A 55 -4.50 -7.51 14.09
N PHE A 56 -4.08 -7.60 12.82
CA PHE A 56 -4.34 -8.80 12.02
C PHE A 56 -3.58 -10.02 12.53
N ALA A 57 -2.40 -9.84 13.08
CA ALA A 57 -1.64 -10.91 13.71
C ALA A 57 -2.36 -11.47 14.97
N GLN A 58 -2.99 -10.62 15.77
CA GLN A 58 -3.82 -11.04 16.90
C GLN A 58 -5.03 -11.88 16.48
N TYR A 59 -5.57 -11.60 15.29
CA TYR A 59 -6.71 -12.35 14.74
C TYR A 59 -6.32 -13.52 13.82
N GLY A 60 -5.07 -14.00 13.91
CA GLY A 60 -4.66 -15.24 13.27
C GLY A 60 -4.19 -15.12 11.83
N ALA A 61 -3.72 -13.95 11.41
CA ALA A 61 -3.04 -13.77 10.13
C ALA A 61 -1.52 -13.59 10.32
N ILE A 62 -0.76 -13.78 9.25
CA ILE A 62 0.61 -13.29 9.12
C ILE A 62 0.51 -11.94 8.40
N ALA A 63 0.78 -10.84 9.10
CA ALA A 63 0.74 -9.51 8.51
C ALA A 63 2.14 -9.05 8.10
N ILE A 64 2.28 -8.60 6.85
CA ILE A 64 3.56 -8.17 6.27
C ILE A 64 3.42 -6.73 5.79
N CYS A 65 4.32 -5.85 6.22
CA CYS A 65 4.39 -4.47 5.75
C CYS A 65 5.82 -4.11 5.38
N CYS A 66 6.02 -3.44 4.23
CA CYS A 66 7.36 -3.17 3.69
C CYS A 66 7.54 -1.69 3.35
N ASN A 67 8.79 -1.22 3.47
CA ASN A 67 9.28 -0.05 2.76
C ASN A 67 9.71 -0.47 1.37
N LEU A 68 9.17 0.16 0.32
CA LEU A 68 9.63 -0.04 -1.05
C LEU A 68 11.03 0.59 -1.23
N SER A 69 11.83 0.05 -2.13
CA SER A 69 13.26 0.34 -2.24
C SER A 69 13.59 1.82 -2.48
N LEU A 70 12.72 2.55 -3.15
CA LEU A 70 12.89 3.97 -3.46
C LEU A 70 11.92 4.88 -2.69
N ASN A 71 11.33 4.43 -1.58
CA ASN A 71 10.48 5.30 -0.78
C ASN A 71 11.25 6.39 0.00
N GLY A 72 12.58 6.28 0.05
CA GLY A 72 13.47 7.27 0.65
C GLY A 72 13.70 7.13 2.15
N TYR A 73 13.05 6.17 2.81
CA TYR A 73 13.19 5.92 4.25
C TYR A 73 14.22 4.81 4.54
N GLY A 74 14.85 4.88 5.71
CA GLY A 74 15.71 3.80 6.21
C GLY A 74 14.89 2.63 6.78
N THR A 75 15.59 1.60 7.24
CA THR A 75 14.96 0.40 7.82
C THR A 75 14.16 0.70 9.09
N GLU A 76 14.75 1.50 9.98
CA GLU A 76 14.24 1.81 11.33
C GLU A 76 13.89 3.29 11.51
N SER A 77 14.02 4.11 10.47
CA SER A 77 13.83 5.55 10.58
C SER A 77 12.46 5.97 10.06
N ASP A 78 11.80 6.84 10.82
CA ASP A 78 10.64 7.61 10.37
C ASP A 78 11.04 8.93 9.69
N THR A 79 12.33 9.11 9.48
CA THR A 79 12.93 10.28 8.81
C THR A 79 13.32 9.92 7.39
N LEU A 80 13.05 10.81 6.46
CA LEU A 80 13.47 10.66 5.07
C LEU A 80 15.00 10.78 4.98
N MET A 81 15.68 9.65 4.82
CA MET A 81 17.15 9.60 4.79
C MET A 81 17.72 9.74 3.38
N TYR A 82 16.95 9.34 2.36
CA TYR A 82 17.42 9.26 0.98
C TYR A 82 16.48 10.00 0.02
N PRO A 83 16.41 11.35 0.09
CA PRO A 83 15.49 12.12 -0.74
C PRO A 83 15.72 11.93 -2.26
N HIS A 84 16.96 11.65 -2.67
CA HIS A 84 17.30 11.34 -4.07
C HIS A 84 16.68 10.02 -4.56
N LYS A 85 16.55 9.01 -3.70
CA LYS A 85 15.85 7.76 -4.02
C LYS A 85 14.36 8.02 -4.22
N PHE A 86 13.75 8.77 -3.30
CA PHE A 86 12.36 9.18 -3.43
C PHE A 86 12.11 9.96 -4.73
N ALA A 87 13.01 10.89 -5.08
CA ALA A 87 12.91 11.67 -6.31
C ALA A 87 12.92 10.81 -7.58
N SER A 88 13.64 9.69 -7.57
CA SER A 88 13.80 8.78 -8.69
C SER A 88 12.76 7.65 -8.74
N ASN A 89 11.82 7.63 -7.78
CA ASN A 89 10.81 6.57 -7.69
C ASN A 89 9.77 6.70 -8.83
N THR A 90 9.34 5.57 -9.37
CA THR A 90 8.32 5.46 -10.43
C THR A 90 7.32 4.37 -10.09
N ILE A 91 6.18 4.32 -10.79
CA ILE A 91 5.17 3.27 -10.61
C ILE A 91 5.71 1.90 -11.05
N THR A 92 6.49 1.86 -12.15
CA THR A 92 7.18 0.64 -12.58
C THR A 92 8.08 0.09 -11.49
N ARG A 93 8.84 0.97 -10.79
CA ARG A 93 9.71 0.54 -9.69
C ARG A 93 8.89 0.01 -8.51
N GLU A 94 7.85 0.71 -8.09
CA GLU A 94 6.97 0.26 -7.01
C GLU A 94 6.36 -1.12 -7.29
N LEU A 95 5.87 -1.36 -8.52
CA LEU A 95 5.34 -2.66 -8.92
C LEU A 95 6.42 -3.75 -8.98
N SER A 96 7.63 -3.41 -9.44
CA SER A 96 8.77 -4.34 -9.43
C SER A 96 9.17 -4.75 -8.01
N ASP A 97 9.18 -3.79 -7.08
CA ASP A 97 9.45 -4.07 -5.67
C ASP A 97 8.38 -4.98 -5.07
N ILE A 98 7.11 -4.71 -5.35
CA ILE A 98 6.01 -5.57 -4.87
C ILE A 98 6.10 -6.97 -5.47
N GLN A 99 6.52 -7.10 -6.73
CA GLN A 99 6.80 -8.41 -7.33
C GLN A 99 7.88 -9.16 -6.53
N LYS A 100 8.97 -8.50 -6.14
CA LYS A 100 10.01 -9.11 -5.29
C LYS A 100 9.50 -9.53 -3.91
N ILE A 101 8.61 -8.73 -3.32
CA ILE A 101 7.92 -9.09 -2.07
C ILE A 101 7.04 -10.33 -2.28
N MET A 102 6.31 -10.40 -3.38
CA MET A 102 5.50 -11.58 -3.70
C MET A 102 6.37 -12.82 -3.94
N ASP A 103 7.48 -12.69 -4.66
CA ASP A 103 8.45 -13.79 -4.85
C ASP A 103 8.99 -14.28 -3.50
N PHE A 104 9.35 -13.38 -2.59
CA PHE A 104 9.76 -13.71 -1.23
C PHE A 104 8.67 -14.48 -0.46
N ILE A 105 7.41 -13.99 -0.50
CA ILE A 105 6.28 -14.66 0.14
C ILE A 105 6.07 -16.07 -0.43
N LEU A 106 6.07 -16.21 -1.75
CA LEU A 106 5.85 -17.49 -2.44
C LEU A 106 6.96 -18.51 -2.15
N ASN A 107 8.18 -18.06 -1.87
CA ASN A 107 9.30 -18.86 -1.39
C ASN A 107 9.30 -19.03 0.15
N LYS A 108 8.15 -18.86 0.80
CA LYS A 108 7.95 -18.99 2.27
C LYS A 108 8.91 -18.12 3.10
N GLY A 109 9.25 -16.92 2.58
CA GLY A 109 10.13 -16.00 3.27
C GLY A 109 11.47 -16.62 3.65
N GLU A 110 12.01 -17.49 2.78
CA GLU A 110 13.26 -18.22 3.04
C GLU A 110 13.26 -19.00 4.37
N GLY A 111 12.10 -19.57 4.74
CA GLY A 111 11.91 -20.32 5.99
C GLY A 111 11.34 -19.49 7.16
N THR A 112 11.07 -18.21 6.99
CA THR A 112 10.52 -17.36 8.07
C THR A 112 9.00 -17.40 8.19
N ILE A 113 8.26 -17.86 7.17
CA ILE A 113 6.79 -17.93 7.11
C ILE A 113 6.28 -19.35 6.76
N GLU A 114 6.84 -20.37 7.40
CA GLU A 114 6.44 -21.76 7.15
C GLU A 114 5.00 -22.10 7.61
N ASP A 115 4.42 -21.30 8.52
CA ASP A 115 3.05 -21.41 9.01
C ASP A 115 2.00 -20.75 8.07
N TRP A 116 2.35 -20.48 6.83
CA TRP A 116 1.44 -19.97 5.81
C TRP A 116 0.53 -21.08 5.24
N ASP A 117 -0.77 -20.79 5.13
CA ASP A 117 -1.82 -21.71 4.67
C ASP A 117 -2.04 -21.71 3.14
N GLY A 118 -1.27 -20.93 2.39
CA GLY A 118 -1.41 -20.79 0.93
C GLY A 118 -2.30 -19.64 0.49
N ARG A 119 -3.02 -18.96 1.40
CA ARG A 119 -3.87 -17.81 1.05
C ARG A 119 -3.10 -16.50 1.21
N ILE A 120 -3.24 -15.62 0.22
CA ILE A 120 -2.69 -14.26 0.25
C ILE A 120 -3.80 -13.26 0.01
N PHE A 121 -3.91 -12.28 0.90
CA PHE A 121 -4.79 -11.13 0.79
C PHE A 121 -3.95 -9.86 0.78
N ILE A 122 -4.44 -8.79 0.17
CA ILE A 122 -3.74 -7.50 0.16
C ILE A 122 -4.63 -6.40 0.72
N LEU A 123 -4.05 -5.60 1.61
CA LEU A 123 -4.60 -4.34 2.09
C LEU A 123 -3.75 -3.19 1.57
N GLY A 124 -4.35 -2.29 0.80
CA GLY A 124 -3.64 -1.10 0.32
C GLY A 124 -4.29 0.20 0.75
N HIS A 125 -3.47 1.16 1.20
CA HIS A 125 -3.93 2.50 1.55
C HIS A 125 -3.51 3.53 0.49
N SER A 126 -4.42 4.41 0.06
CA SER A 126 -4.14 5.51 -0.86
C SER A 126 -3.54 5.00 -2.19
N ARG A 127 -2.33 5.44 -2.58
CA ARG A 127 -1.58 4.89 -3.72
C ARG A 127 -1.37 3.37 -3.59
N GLY A 128 -1.12 2.89 -2.36
CA GLY A 128 -0.97 1.46 -2.10
C GLY A 128 -2.20 0.64 -2.46
N GLY A 129 -3.40 1.22 -2.39
CA GLY A 129 -4.63 0.57 -2.85
C GLY A 129 -4.62 0.32 -4.37
N ALA A 130 -4.18 1.31 -5.15
CA ALA A 130 -4.02 1.17 -6.60
C ALA A 130 -2.97 0.10 -6.96
N LEU A 131 -1.82 0.14 -6.27
CA LEU A 131 -0.77 -0.88 -6.44
C LEU A 131 -1.27 -2.28 -6.07
N SER A 132 -2.08 -2.41 -5.02
CA SER A 132 -2.68 -3.69 -4.60
C SER A 132 -3.56 -4.30 -5.69
N ILE A 133 -4.39 -3.50 -6.35
CA ILE A 133 -5.24 -3.94 -7.45
C ILE A 133 -4.40 -4.41 -8.64
N LEU A 134 -3.37 -3.65 -9.02
CA LEU A 134 -2.46 -4.04 -10.11
C LEU A 134 -1.66 -5.31 -9.76
N THR A 135 -1.21 -5.44 -8.52
CA THR A 135 -0.54 -6.65 -8.03
C THR A 135 -1.47 -7.88 -8.12
N ALA A 136 -2.71 -7.74 -7.71
CA ALA A 136 -3.67 -8.85 -7.77
C ALA A 136 -4.03 -9.25 -9.21
N ARG A 137 -3.97 -8.32 -10.18
CA ARG A 137 -4.04 -8.66 -11.60
C ARG A 137 -2.88 -9.55 -12.04
N ASP A 138 -1.67 -9.24 -11.59
CA ASP A 138 -0.45 -9.93 -12.01
C ASP A 138 -0.19 -11.24 -11.22
N PHE A 139 -0.84 -11.41 -10.05
CA PHE A 139 -0.72 -12.58 -9.17
C PHE A 139 -2.11 -13.20 -8.86
N PRO A 140 -2.59 -14.15 -9.68
CA PRO A 140 -3.93 -14.76 -9.51
C PRO A 140 -4.14 -15.52 -8.19
N ILE A 141 -3.08 -15.84 -7.45
CA ILE A 141 -3.16 -16.42 -6.10
C ILE A 141 -3.82 -15.46 -5.09
N ILE A 142 -3.82 -14.15 -5.37
CA ILE A 142 -4.46 -13.14 -4.54
C ILE A 142 -5.96 -13.16 -4.80
N SER A 143 -6.74 -13.60 -3.83
CA SER A 143 -8.19 -13.76 -3.98
C SER A 143 -9.02 -12.62 -3.41
N LYS A 144 -8.50 -11.89 -2.41
CA LYS A 144 -9.19 -10.78 -1.74
C LYS A 144 -8.27 -9.56 -1.67
N VAL A 145 -8.82 -8.40 -2.03
CA VAL A 145 -8.13 -7.10 -1.92
C VAL A 145 -9.03 -6.12 -1.17
N ALA A 146 -8.52 -5.51 -0.11
CA ALA A 146 -9.15 -4.39 0.56
C ALA A 146 -8.38 -3.11 0.24
N VAL A 147 -9.08 -2.06 -0.16
CA VAL A 147 -8.47 -0.76 -0.42
C VAL A 147 -9.07 0.31 0.47
N TRP A 148 -8.21 1.08 1.11
CA TRP A 148 -8.58 2.17 2.02
C TRP A 148 -8.20 3.51 1.39
N ASN A 149 -9.17 4.40 1.19
CA ASN A 149 -8.96 5.72 0.61
C ASN A 149 -8.09 5.70 -0.65
N SER A 150 -8.34 4.70 -1.52
CA SER A 150 -7.51 4.42 -2.69
C SER A 150 -7.78 5.39 -3.83
N ILE A 151 -6.72 5.75 -4.54
CA ILE A 151 -6.82 6.43 -5.83
C ILE A 151 -7.34 5.45 -6.91
N ALA A 152 -8.09 5.98 -7.89
CA ALA A 152 -8.53 5.23 -9.07
C ALA A 152 -7.63 5.43 -10.29
N ARG A 153 -6.66 6.35 -10.23
CA ARG A 153 -5.70 6.65 -11.29
C ARG A 153 -4.41 7.23 -10.72
N PHE A 154 -3.28 6.93 -11.32
CA PHE A 154 -1.98 7.52 -10.94
C PHE A 154 -1.79 8.91 -11.53
N ASP A 155 -2.26 9.13 -12.78
CA ASP A 155 -2.20 10.42 -13.44
C ASP A 155 -3.28 11.36 -12.90
N ARG A 156 -2.89 12.19 -11.93
CA ARG A 156 -3.75 13.17 -11.25
C ARG A 156 -3.28 14.61 -11.49
N PHE A 157 -2.45 14.82 -12.49
CA PHE A 157 -1.79 16.10 -12.77
C PHE A 157 -2.45 16.78 -13.97
N SER A 158 -2.67 18.09 -13.85
CA SER A 158 -3.14 18.92 -14.98
C SER A 158 -2.06 19.04 -16.06
N ALA A 159 -2.48 19.36 -17.29
CA ALA A 159 -1.55 19.59 -18.40
C ALA A 159 -0.51 20.68 -18.06
N ARG A 160 -0.93 21.76 -17.35
CA ARG A 160 -0.04 22.83 -16.90
C ARG A 160 1.01 22.33 -15.90
N GLN A 161 0.61 21.50 -14.92
CA GLN A 161 1.55 20.90 -13.96
C GLN A 161 2.57 20.02 -14.67
N LYS A 162 2.13 19.19 -15.62
CA LYS A 162 3.02 18.32 -16.40
C LYS A 162 4.00 19.14 -17.26
N ALA A 163 3.55 20.21 -17.89
CA ALA A 163 4.43 21.09 -18.68
C ALA A 163 5.53 21.71 -17.81
N LEU A 164 5.17 22.29 -16.66
CA LEU A 164 6.14 22.84 -15.69
C LEU A 164 7.10 21.76 -15.17
N TRP A 165 6.59 20.57 -14.88
CA TRP A 165 7.40 19.45 -14.41
C TRP A 165 8.45 19.03 -15.43
N ARG A 166 8.06 18.98 -16.72
CA ARG A 166 9.02 18.69 -17.82
C ARG A 166 10.04 19.79 -18.00
N GLU A 167 9.63 21.06 -17.94
CA GLU A 167 10.51 22.22 -18.08
C GLU A 167 11.56 22.27 -16.95
N GLN A 168 11.13 22.03 -15.69
CA GLN A 168 12.01 22.09 -14.52
C GLN A 168 12.78 20.78 -14.26
N GLY A 169 12.37 19.67 -14.87
CA GLY A 169 12.91 18.34 -14.63
C GLY A 169 12.38 17.67 -13.37
N TYR A 170 11.69 18.39 -12.50
CA TYR A 170 11.07 17.88 -11.26
C TYR A 170 9.90 18.74 -10.83
N ILE A 171 9.06 18.18 -9.93
CA ILE A 171 8.13 18.96 -9.09
C ILE A 171 8.44 18.73 -7.61
N THR A 172 7.96 19.65 -6.77
CA THR A 172 8.04 19.52 -5.32
C THR A 172 6.72 19.06 -4.73
N ALA A 173 6.81 18.19 -3.73
CA ALA A 173 5.69 17.76 -2.91
C ALA A 173 6.00 18.10 -1.45
N GLU A 174 5.09 18.78 -0.77
CA GLU A 174 5.25 19.09 0.65
C GLU A 174 5.38 17.81 1.48
N HIS A 175 6.27 17.84 2.46
CA HIS A 175 6.46 16.76 3.41
C HIS A 175 6.27 17.28 4.84
N TYR A 176 5.53 16.54 5.66
CA TYR A 176 5.08 16.99 6.99
C TYR A 176 6.20 17.13 8.04
N LYS A 177 7.38 16.49 7.82
CA LYS A 177 8.52 16.54 8.76
C LYS A 177 9.78 17.19 8.19
N SER A 178 9.79 17.54 6.91
CA SER A 178 10.96 18.18 6.31
C SER A 178 10.61 19.59 5.86
N PRO A 179 11.39 20.61 6.25
CA PRO A 179 11.28 21.95 5.67
C PRO A 179 11.63 21.93 4.17
N ASP A 180 12.39 20.92 3.74
CA ASP A 180 12.74 20.71 2.34
C ASP A 180 11.63 19.95 1.63
N SER A 181 11.12 20.52 0.55
CA SER A 181 10.12 19.88 -0.29
C SER A 181 10.71 18.62 -0.95
N LEU A 182 9.93 17.54 -0.94
CA LEU A 182 10.32 16.33 -1.66
C LEU A 182 10.27 16.59 -3.16
N CYS A 183 11.37 16.33 -3.86
CA CYS A 183 11.38 16.36 -5.31
C CYS A 183 10.86 15.04 -5.91
N ILE A 184 10.20 15.14 -7.04
CA ILE A 184 9.80 14.00 -7.89
C ILE A 184 10.28 14.33 -9.30
N ASN A 185 11.20 13.54 -9.83
CA ASN A 185 11.79 13.77 -11.15
C ASN A 185 10.78 13.57 -12.27
N SER A 186 11.00 14.23 -13.43
CA SER A 186 10.13 14.12 -14.59
C SER A 186 10.09 12.71 -15.19
N THR A 187 11.04 11.85 -14.87
CA THR A 187 11.03 10.41 -15.21
C THR A 187 9.78 9.69 -14.68
N TYR A 188 9.14 10.21 -13.62
CA TYR A 188 7.84 9.72 -13.18
C TYR A 188 6.74 9.95 -14.24
N LEU A 189 6.75 11.10 -14.92
CA LEU A 189 5.81 11.38 -16.02
C LEU A 189 6.08 10.48 -17.22
N ASP A 190 7.35 10.25 -17.54
CA ASP A 190 7.74 9.38 -18.64
C ASP A 190 7.26 7.95 -18.39
N ASP A 191 7.40 7.46 -17.16
CA ASP A 191 6.88 6.17 -16.72
C ASP A 191 5.35 6.09 -16.84
N LEU A 192 4.63 7.12 -16.36
CA LEU A 192 3.17 7.19 -16.47
C LEU A 192 2.67 7.17 -17.92
N GLU A 193 3.33 7.86 -18.82
CA GLU A 193 2.91 7.96 -20.22
C GLU A 193 3.27 6.69 -21.00
N LEU A 194 4.48 6.15 -20.78
CA LEU A 194 4.95 4.95 -21.45
C LEU A 194 4.11 3.72 -21.12
N TYR A 195 3.70 3.59 -19.83
CA TYR A 195 3.00 2.43 -19.32
C TYR A 195 1.55 2.71 -18.92
N LYS A 196 0.91 3.76 -19.49
CA LYS A 196 -0.45 4.21 -19.12
C LYS A 196 -1.49 3.09 -19.11
N ASP A 197 -1.42 2.17 -20.08
CA ASP A 197 -2.38 1.07 -20.20
C ASP A 197 -2.11 -0.01 -19.13
N ARG A 198 -0.83 -0.29 -18.84
CA ARG A 198 -0.43 -1.20 -17.75
C ARG A 198 -0.87 -0.69 -16.39
N PHE A 199 -0.86 0.63 -16.19
CA PHE A 199 -1.25 1.28 -14.93
C PHE A 199 -2.74 1.58 -14.83
N SER A 200 -3.56 1.14 -15.78
CA SER A 200 -5.00 1.34 -15.74
C SER A 200 -5.65 0.45 -14.67
N ILE A 201 -5.95 1.05 -13.51
CA ILE A 201 -6.58 0.38 -12.36
C ILE A 201 -7.99 -0.10 -12.73
N ILE A 202 -8.73 0.74 -13.47
CA ILE A 202 -10.08 0.44 -13.94
C ILE A 202 -10.06 -0.75 -14.90
N SER A 203 -9.11 -0.80 -15.84
CA SER A 203 -8.95 -1.95 -16.74
C SER A 203 -8.56 -3.22 -15.97
N ALA A 204 -7.67 -3.10 -14.96
CA ALA A 204 -7.29 -4.23 -14.12
C ALA A 204 -8.52 -4.82 -13.40
N LEU A 205 -9.35 -3.99 -12.77
CA LEU A 205 -10.57 -4.44 -12.07
C LEU A 205 -11.58 -5.12 -13.01
N SER A 206 -11.69 -4.63 -14.24
CA SER A 206 -12.58 -5.23 -15.24
C SER A 206 -12.12 -6.60 -15.74
N ASN A 207 -10.85 -6.97 -15.48
CA ASN A 207 -10.22 -8.19 -16.00
C ASN A 207 -9.68 -9.13 -14.90
N THR A 208 -9.98 -8.86 -13.63
CA THR A 208 -9.60 -9.73 -12.50
C THR A 208 -10.82 -10.38 -11.86
N HIS A 209 -10.57 -11.49 -11.14
CA HIS A 209 -11.60 -12.22 -10.37
C HIS A 209 -11.45 -11.98 -8.86
N ILE A 210 -10.72 -10.94 -8.46
CA ILE A 210 -10.52 -10.61 -7.04
C ILE A 210 -11.83 -10.15 -6.39
N SER A 211 -12.10 -10.63 -5.19
CA SER A 211 -13.12 -10.02 -4.33
C SER A 211 -12.59 -8.69 -3.80
N LEU A 212 -13.27 -7.58 -4.06
CA LEU A 212 -12.81 -6.23 -3.73
C LEU A 212 -13.66 -5.60 -2.64
N LEU A 213 -13.03 -5.21 -1.53
CA LEU A 213 -13.61 -4.35 -0.50
C LEU A 213 -13.02 -2.93 -0.64
N ILE A 214 -13.89 -1.94 -0.73
CA ILE A 214 -13.50 -0.53 -0.78
C ILE A 214 -14.00 0.16 0.47
N ILE A 215 -13.11 0.81 1.22
CA ILE A 215 -13.44 1.65 2.38
C ILE A 215 -12.91 3.06 2.15
N HIS A 216 -13.76 4.08 2.35
CA HIS A 216 -13.40 5.46 2.09
C HIS A 216 -13.95 6.40 3.18
N GLY A 217 -13.10 7.31 3.65
CA GLY A 217 -13.53 8.35 4.58
C GLY A 217 -14.37 9.40 3.89
N GLU A 218 -15.53 9.72 4.43
CA GLU A 218 -16.47 10.69 3.85
C GLU A 218 -15.85 12.06 3.62
N GLN A 219 -14.95 12.48 4.52
CA GLN A 219 -14.29 13.80 4.52
C GLN A 219 -12.86 13.74 3.96
N ASP A 220 -12.55 12.76 3.10
CA ASP A 220 -11.23 12.67 2.48
C ASP A 220 -11.04 13.77 1.43
N ILE A 221 -10.17 14.74 1.74
CA ILE A 221 -9.78 15.83 0.84
C ILE A 221 -8.54 15.51 0.00
N THR A 222 -7.84 14.42 0.29
CA THR A 222 -6.64 13.97 -0.43
C THR A 222 -7.01 13.12 -1.63
N VAL A 223 -7.93 12.20 -1.44
CA VAL A 223 -8.50 11.34 -2.49
C VAL A 223 -10.01 11.52 -2.49
N SER A 224 -10.56 11.90 -3.64
CA SER A 224 -12.00 12.13 -3.75
C SER A 224 -12.80 10.83 -3.59
N LYS A 225 -13.97 10.93 -2.96
CA LYS A 225 -14.94 9.83 -2.91
C LYS A 225 -15.31 9.29 -4.31
N THR A 226 -15.23 10.13 -5.34
CA THR A 226 -15.44 9.72 -6.73
C THR A 226 -14.42 8.67 -7.21
N ASP A 227 -13.20 8.63 -6.65
CA ASP A 227 -12.26 7.55 -6.92
C ASP A 227 -12.79 6.21 -6.39
N ALA A 228 -13.34 6.17 -5.17
CA ALA A 228 -13.95 4.97 -4.61
C ALA A 228 -15.18 4.50 -5.42
N GLU A 229 -16.02 5.44 -5.87
CA GLU A 229 -17.18 5.15 -6.72
C GLU A 229 -16.75 4.61 -8.09
N ALA A 230 -15.68 5.15 -8.68
CA ALA A 230 -15.12 4.66 -9.95
C ALA A 230 -14.56 3.25 -9.82
N LEU A 231 -13.82 2.96 -8.75
CA LEU A 231 -13.32 1.60 -8.45
C LEU A 231 -14.46 0.61 -8.25
N ALA A 232 -15.50 1.00 -7.51
CA ALA A 232 -16.67 0.16 -7.26
C ALA A 232 -17.41 -0.16 -8.56
N SER A 233 -17.60 0.83 -9.43
CA SER A 233 -18.28 0.67 -10.72
C SER A 233 -17.49 -0.21 -11.70
N ALA A 234 -16.16 -0.21 -11.62
CA ALA A 234 -15.30 -1.01 -12.50
C ALA A 234 -15.14 -2.46 -12.02
N SER A 235 -15.37 -2.73 -10.75
CA SER A 235 -15.15 -4.06 -10.17
C SER A 235 -16.29 -5.01 -10.53
N LYS A 236 -15.97 -6.15 -11.18
CA LYS A 236 -16.92 -7.23 -11.45
C LYS A 236 -17.24 -8.07 -10.21
N HIS A 237 -16.39 -8.06 -9.22
CA HIS A 237 -16.50 -8.85 -7.98
C HIS A 237 -16.40 -7.95 -6.74
N LEU A 238 -17.21 -6.88 -6.75
CA LEU A 238 -17.29 -5.96 -5.63
C LEU A 238 -17.92 -6.67 -4.42
N PHE A 239 -17.16 -6.86 -3.35
CA PHE A 239 -17.70 -7.31 -2.06
C PHE A 239 -18.48 -6.19 -1.38
N GLY A 240 -17.99 -4.97 -1.40
CA GLY A 240 -18.69 -3.81 -0.87
C GLY A 240 -17.93 -2.50 -0.99
N LEU A 241 -18.71 -1.42 -1.03
CA LEU A 241 -18.23 -0.04 -0.85
C LEU A 241 -18.74 0.47 0.49
N LYS A 242 -17.84 0.86 1.39
CA LYS A 242 -18.14 1.40 2.73
C LYS A 242 -17.62 2.82 2.84
N ILE A 243 -18.53 3.77 3.03
CA ILE A 243 -18.17 5.17 3.34
C ILE A 243 -18.22 5.33 4.85
N ILE A 244 -17.11 5.76 5.44
CA ILE A 244 -17.00 5.97 6.89
C ILE A 244 -17.28 7.44 7.18
N PRO A 245 -18.32 7.74 7.94
CA PRO A 245 -18.72 9.13 8.19
C PRO A 245 -17.71 9.88 9.07
N SER A 246 -17.67 11.20 8.92
CA SER A 246 -16.93 12.13 9.77
C SER A 246 -15.43 11.83 9.91
N THR A 247 -14.81 11.24 8.88
CA THR A 247 -13.37 10.95 8.88
C THR A 247 -12.76 11.19 7.50
N GLY A 248 -11.45 11.49 7.49
CA GLY A 248 -10.69 11.79 6.27
C GLY A 248 -9.72 10.68 5.88
N HIS A 249 -8.65 11.07 5.17
CA HIS A 249 -7.71 10.18 4.47
C HIS A 249 -7.02 9.13 5.34
N THR A 250 -6.78 9.40 6.60
CA THR A 250 -6.07 8.52 7.52
C THR A 250 -6.94 8.02 8.67
N PHE A 251 -8.28 8.11 8.52
CA PHE A 251 -9.24 7.75 9.56
C PHE A 251 -8.98 8.44 10.91
N GLY A 252 -8.48 9.69 10.86
CA GLY A 252 -8.15 10.50 12.03
C GLY A 252 -6.80 10.20 12.67
N ILE A 253 -6.03 9.27 12.12
CA ILE A 253 -4.70 8.94 12.63
C ILE A 253 -3.66 9.96 12.16
N ARG A 254 -2.74 10.27 13.06
CA ARG A 254 -1.55 11.11 12.82
C ARG A 254 -0.28 10.31 13.05
N HIS A 255 0.82 10.85 12.60
CA HIS A 255 2.15 10.30 12.90
C HIS A 255 2.92 11.29 13.78
N PRO A 256 3.59 10.82 14.85
CA PRO A 256 3.63 9.42 15.32
C PRO A 256 2.27 8.93 15.85
N PHE A 257 2.08 7.61 15.80
CA PHE A 257 0.85 6.98 16.31
C PHE A 257 0.76 7.11 17.83
N SER A 258 -0.36 7.61 18.33
CA SER A 258 -0.60 7.75 19.78
C SER A 258 -1.70 6.80 20.27
N SER A 259 -2.78 6.70 19.53
CA SER A 259 -3.91 5.82 19.85
C SER A 259 -4.77 5.63 18.62
N SER A 260 -5.55 4.55 18.60
CA SER A 260 -6.56 4.29 17.58
C SER A 260 -7.75 5.25 17.71
N THR A 261 -8.51 5.39 16.62
CA THR A 261 -9.76 6.16 16.56
C THR A 261 -10.94 5.22 16.34
N LYS A 262 -12.16 5.66 16.70
CA LYS A 262 -13.37 4.90 16.40
C LYS A 262 -13.50 4.56 14.91
N ALA A 263 -13.10 5.48 14.04
CA ALA A 263 -13.13 5.26 12.59
C ALA A 263 -12.16 4.17 12.17
N LEU A 264 -10.90 4.19 12.67
CA LEU A 264 -9.93 3.14 12.35
C LEU A 264 -10.39 1.77 12.88
N GLU A 265 -10.91 1.69 14.11
CA GLU A 265 -11.42 0.43 14.67
C GLU A 265 -12.55 -0.15 13.81
N GLN A 266 -13.51 0.69 13.39
CA GLN A 266 -14.59 0.27 12.49
C GLN A 266 -14.04 -0.25 11.15
N VAL A 267 -13.06 0.42 10.57
CA VAL A 267 -12.42 0.03 9.31
C VAL A 267 -11.68 -1.29 9.44
N LEU A 268 -10.96 -1.48 10.55
CA LEU A 268 -10.27 -2.74 10.87
C LEU A 268 -11.24 -3.90 11.02
N GLU A 269 -12.34 -3.71 11.74
CA GLU A 269 -13.34 -4.75 11.96
C GLU A 269 -14.03 -5.17 10.66
N ILE A 270 -14.41 -4.21 9.80
CA ILE A 270 -14.97 -4.49 8.47
C ILE A 270 -13.97 -5.27 7.62
N THR A 271 -12.70 -4.85 7.62
CA THR A 271 -11.65 -5.48 6.81
C THR A 271 -11.33 -6.89 7.33
N ARG A 272 -11.28 -7.07 8.64
CA ARG A 272 -11.10 -8.39 9.26
C ARG A 272 -12.24 -9.34 8.88
N GLY A 273 -13.50 -8.89 8.99
CA GLY A 273 -14.66 -9.68 8.58
C GLY A 273 -14.60 -10.06 7.09
N PHE A 274 -14.02 -9.22 6.24
CA PHE A 274 -13.81 -9.54 4.83
C PHE A 274 -12.70 -10.56 4.59
N PHE A 275 -11.55 -10.42 5.25
CA PHE A 275 -10.40 -11.29 5.00
C PHE A 275 -10.52 -12.66 5.69
N LEU A 276 -10.97 -12.68 6.94
CA LEU A 276 -10.87 -13.85 7.82
C LEU A 276 -12.22 -14.55 8.07
N SER A 277 -13.23 -14.21 7.27
CA SER A 277 -14.52 -14.93 7.24
C SER A 277 -14.46 -16.17 6.38
#